data_20d39924340e559c6b619a5bfe1476ba
#
_entry.id   20d39924340e559c6b619a5bfe1476ba
#
_cell.length_a   1.000
_cell.length_b   1.000
_cell.length_c   1.000
_cell.angle_alpha   90.00
_cell.angle_beta   90.00
_cell.angle_gamma   90.00
#
_symmetry.space_group_name_H-M   'P 1'
#
loop_
_entity.id
_entity.type
_entity.pdbx_description
1 polymer ?
#
loop_
_entity_poly.entity_id
_entity_poly.type
_entity_poly.pdbx_seq_one_letter_code
_entity_poly.pdbx_strand_id
1 'polypeptide(L)'
;GSGKSYHINNIEKLLIKTKKKYVKLREPGGSTNSEKIRKIILNNKSSFNSLTDLLLYLASRSENVQKIIKKNYRKKVIIIDRFIDSTIAYQHYGMGIDKKLIVYLNKFILKKIRPDFTFLNIVNKKNLKIRLNKRKNKNRYDKFDYNFYNTVQEGFLKLATNKKKYMIVDSNNKISVNKEIILNKVKELIQL
;
A
#
# COMPACT_ATOMS: atom_id res chain seq x y z
N GLY A 1 10.87 -3.89 -0.84
CA GLY A 1 12.04 -3.76 0.02
C GLY A 1 12.04 -2.63 1.07
N SER A 2 10.95 -1.85 1.28
CA SER A 2 10.94 -0.72 2.24
C SER A 2 10.60 -1.12 3.70
N GLY A 3 10.64 -2.39 4.08
CA GLY A 3 10.39 -2.81 5.46
C GLY A 3 8.93 -2.85 5.92
N LYS A 4 7.96 -2.57 5.06
CA LYS A 4 6.52 -2.52 5.41
C LYS A 4 6.02 -3.75 6.16
N SER A 5 6.31 -4.95 5.66
CA SER A 5 5.82 -6.20 6.28
C SER A 5 6.31 -6.36 7.72
N TYR A 6 7.54 -5.93 8.02
CA TYR A 6 8.05 -5.93 9.39
C TYR A 6 7.23 -5.02 10.30
N HIS A 7 6.94 -3.80 9.85
CA HIS A 7 6.15 -2.84 10.63
C HIS A 7 4.70 -3.32 10.81
N ILE A 8 4.07 -3.84 9.75
CA ILE A 8 2.72 -4.40 9.81
C ILE A 8 2.65 -5.52 10.85
N ASN A 9 3.60 -6.46 10.86
CA ASN A 9 3.63 -7.55 11.85
C ASN A 9 3.80 -7.02 13.29
N ASN A 10 4.54 -5.93 13.49
CA ASN A 10 4.66 -5.32 14.83
C ASN A 10 3.36 -4.59 15.24
N ILE A 11 2.66 -3.96 14.30
CA ILE A 11 1.33 -3.38 14.56
C ILE A 11 0.33 -4.48 14.95
N GLU A 12 0.32 -5.63 14.26
CA GLU A 12 -0.52 -6.77 14.63
C GLU A 12 -0.24 -7.26 16.04
N LYS A 13 1.04 -7.43 16.41
CA LYS A 13 1.44 -7.83 17.77
C LYS A 13 0.92 -6.84 18.82
N LEU A 14 0.97 -5.53 18.54
CA LEU A 14 0.41 -4.50 19.42
C LEU A 14 -1.10 -4.66 19.57
N LEU A 15 -1.84 -4.81 18.48
CA LEU A 15 -3.30 -4.95 18.49
C LEU A 15 -3.75 -6.21 19.23
N ILE A 16 -3.03 -7.33 19.07
CA ILE A 16 -3.27 -8.57 19.83
C ILE A 16 -3.04 -8.33 21.32
N LYS A 17 -1.89 -7.75 21.70
CA LYS A 17 -1.56 -7.43 23.09
C LYS A 17 -2.61 -6.54 23.77
N THR A 18 -3.16 -5.58 23.00
CA THR A 18 -4.15 -4.62 23.49
C THR A 18 -5.60 -5.07 23.29
N LYS A 19 -5.82 -6.32 22.87
CA LYS A 19 -7.13 -6.92 22.60
C LYS A 19 -8.02 -6.11 21.63
N LYS A 20 -7.42 -5.28 20.76
CA LYS A 20 -8.16 -4.52 19.74
C LYS A 20 -8.49 -5.43 18.56
N LYS A 21 -9.77 -5.50 18.19
CA LYS A 21 -10.21 -6.26 17.01
C LYS A 21 -9.66 -5.62 15.73
N TYR A 22 -9.08 -6.40 14.85
CA TYR A 22 -8.49 -5.90 13.60
C TYR A 22 -8.71 -6.84 12.41
N VAL A 23 -8.47 -6.30 11.23
CA VAL A 23 -8.40 -7.03 9.95
C VAL A 23 -7.15 -6.57 9.22
N LYS A 24 -6.40 -7.51 8.65
CA LYS A 24 -5.24 -7.22 7.82
C LYS A 24 -5.51 -7.57 6.37
N LEU A 25 -5.19 -6.64 5.47
CA LEU A 25 -5.30 -6.79 4.02
C LEU A 25 -4.00 -6.35 3.33
N ARG A 26 -3.85 -6.79 2.09
CA ARG A 26 -2.88 -6.23 1.14
C ARG A 26 -3.54 -6.03 -0.20
N GLU A 27 -3.11 -5.04 -0.97
CA GLU A 27 -3.57 -4.85 -2.34
C GLU A 27 -2.39 -4.87 -3.34
N PRO A 28 -2.57 -5.51 -4.49
CA PRO A 28 -3.67 -6.39 -4.86
C PRO A 28 -3.65 -7.68 -4.04
N GLY A 29 -4.81 -8.32 -3.87
CA GLY A 29 -5.01 -9.50 -3.01
C GLY A 29 -5.88 -9.19 -1.81
N GLY A 30 -6.05 -10.13 -0.89
CA GLY A 30 -6.86 -10.01 0.32
C GLY A 30 -8.04 -10.99 0.34
N SER A 31 -9.13 -10.70 -0.36
CA SER A 31 -10.24 -11.66 -0.52
C SER A 31 -9.88 -12.76 -1.53
N THR A 32 -10.61 -13.87 -1.50
CA THR A 32 -10.37 -15.02 -2.38
C THR A 32 -10.28 -14.63 -3.86
N ASN A 33 -11.23 -13.82 -4.35
CA ASN A 33 -11.19 -13.36 -5.74
C ASN A 33 -10.07 -12.35 -5.99
N SER A 34 -9.79 -11.46 -5.03
CA SER A 34 -8.66 -10.54 -5.13
C SER A 34 -7.32 -11.27 -5.22
N GLU A 35 -7.15 -12.42 -4.56
CA GLU A 35 -5.94 -13.23 -4.69
C GLU A 35 -5.83 -13.89 -6.09
N LYS A 36 -6.95 -14.28 -6.72
CA LYS A 36 -6.96 -14.74 -8.12
C LYS A 36 -6.49 -13.62 -9.06
N ILE A 37 -7.07 -12.42 -8.90
CA ILE A 37 -6.69 -11.24 -9.68
C ILE A 37 -5.21 -10.88 -9.43
N ARG A 38 -4.74 -10.94 -8.18
CA ARG A 38 -3.33 -10.72 -7.84
C ARG A 38 -2.39 -11.65 -8.61
N LYS A 39 -2.73 -12.93 -8.74
CA LYS A 39 -1.92 -13.88 -9.52
C LYS A 39 -1.76 -13.43 -10.97
N ILE A 40 -2.84 -12.92 -11.57
CA ILE A 40 -2.81 -12.38 -12.94
C ILE A 40 -1.92 -11.13 -13.01
N ILE A 41 -2.13 -10.16 -12.10
CA ILE A 41 -1.38 -8.89 -12.07
C ILE A 41 0.12 -9.13 -11.91
N LEU A 42 0.53 -10.05 -11.04
CA LEU A 42 1.94 -10.25 -10.68
C LEU A 42 2.66 -11.29 -11.53
N ASN A 43 1.97 -11.96 -12.45
CA ASN A 43 2.56 -12.96 -13.31
C ASN A 43 3.63 -12.33 -14.22
N ASN A 44 4.82 -12.91 -14.22
CA ASN A 44 5.96 -12.45 -15.02
C ASN A 44 5.76 -12.57 -16.54
N LYS A 45 4.82 -13.41 -16.98
CA LYS A 45 4.44 -13.58 -18.38
C LYS A 45 3.35 -12.61 -18.83
N SER A 46 2.69 -11.92 -17.89
CA SER A 46 1.65 -10.92 -18.22
C SER A 46 2.26 -9.64 -18.76
N SER A 47 1.75 -9.18 -19.89
CA SER A 47 2.05 -7.88 -20.47
C SER A 47 0.75 -7.12 -20.70
N PHE A 48 0.38 -6.27 -19.75
CA PHE A 48 -0.83 -5.45 -19.83
C PHE A 48 -0.48 -4.03 -20.23
N ASN A 49 -1.35 -3.40 -21.03
CA ASN A 49 -1.32 -1.94 -21.15
C ASN A 49 -1.70 -1.29 -19.81
N SER A 50 -1.35 -0.01 -19.66
CA SER A 50 -1.52 0.70 -18.39
C SER A 50 -2.96 0.76 -17.92
N LEU A 51 -3.94 0.90 -18.83
CA LEU A 51 -5.36 0.94 -18.48
C LEU A 51 -5.85 -0.41 -17.98
N THR A 52 -5.53 -1.50 -18.64
CA THR A 52 -5.86 -2.86 -18.18
C THR A 52 -5.26 -3.14 -16.82
N ASP A 53 -4.01 -2.70 -16.59
CA ASP A 53 -3.34 -2.82 -15.29
C ASP A 53 -4.13 -2.09 -14.19
N LEU A 54 -4.50 -0.82 -14.42
CA LEU A 54 -5.35 -0.05 -13.52
C LEU A 54 -6.67 -0.76 -13.22
N LEU A 55 -7.37 -1.25 -14.25
CA LEU A 55 -8.67 -1.91 -14.09
C LEU A 55 -8.57 -3.17 -13.25
N LEU A 56 -7.51 -3.96 -13.40
CA LEU A 56 -7.26 -5.15 -12.58
C LEU A 56 -7.01 -4.79 -11.10
N TYR A 57 -6.26 -3.72 -10.81
CA TYR A 57 -6.09 -3.23 -9.44
C TYR A 57 -7.43 -2.78 -8.83
N LEU A 58 -8.23 -2.07 -9.61
CA LEU A 58 -9.54 -1.60 -9.16
C LEU A 58 -10.55 -2.75 -8.97
N ALA A 59 -10.51 -3.77 -9.83
CA ALA A 59 -11.32 -4.98 -9.66
C ALA A 59 -10.96 -5.72 -8.35
N SER A 60 -9.66 -5.89 -8.08
CA SER A 60 -9.18 -6.46 -6.81
C SER A 60 -9.64 -5.65 -5.60
N ARG A 61 -9.56 -4.31 -5.69
CA ARG A 61 -10.04 -3.39 -4.65
C ARG A 61 -11.53 -3.49 -4.43
N SER A 62 -12.32 -3.53 -5.50
CA SER A 62 -13.78 -3.67 -5.43
C SER A 62 -14.19 -4.93 -4.65
N GLU A 63 -13.55 -6.07 -4.93
CA GLU A 63 -13.77 -7.31 -4.19
C GLU A 63 -13.45 -7.16 -2.70
N ASN A 64 -12.31 -6.54 -2.36
CA ASN A 64 -11.93 -6.29 -0.97
C ASN A 64 -12.92 -5.38 -0.25
N VAL A 65 -13.36 -4.32 -0.93
CA VAL A 65 -14.34 -3.37 -0.36
C VAL A 65 -15.63 -4.09 -0.01
N GLN A 66 -16.19 -4.86 -0.92
CA GLN A 66 -17.47 -5.53 -0.71
C GLN A 66 -17.37 -6.69 0.30
N LYS A 67 -16.34 -7.50 0.20
CA LYS A 67 -16.22 -8.74 0.99
C LYS A 67 -15.66 -8.50 2.40
N ILE A 68 -14.77 -7.52 2.57
CA ILE A 68 -14.01 -7.38 3.82
C ILE A 68 -14.12 -5.97 4.41
N ILE A 69 -13.76 -4.91 3.65
CA ILE A 69 -13.59 -3.58 4.21
C ILE A 69 -14.92 -3.03 4.71
N LYS A 70 -15.96 -3.05 3.89
CA LYS A 70 -17.29 -2.52 4.23
C LYS A 70 -17.88 -3.15 5.50
N LYS A 71 -17.67 -4.46 5.70
CA LYS A 71 -18.19 -5.19 6.88
C LYS A 71 -17.49 -4.78 8.18
N ASN A 72 -16.23 -4.34 8.09
CA ASN A 72 -15.37 -4.06 9.25
C ASN A 72 -15.10 -2.55 9.45
N TYR A 73 -15.44 -1.71 8.47
CA TYR A 73 -15.20 -0.27 8.50
C TYR A 73 -15.86 0.36 9.72
N ARG A 74 -15.11 1.14 10.49
CA ARG A 74 -15.49 1.75 11.78
C ARG A 74 -15.86 0.78 12.91
N LYS A 75 -15.71 -0.54 12.70
CA LYS A 75 -15.97 -1.57 13.73
C LYS A 75 -14.68 -2.21 14.23
N LYS A 76 -13.65 -2.21 13.39
CA LYS A 76 -12.35 -2.81 13.69
C LYS A 76 -11.24 -1.93 13.13
N VAL A 77 -10.03 -2.09 13.65
CA VAL A 77 -8.83 -1.53 13.01
C VAL A 77 -8.60 -2.27 11.69
N ILE A 78 -8.47 -1.55 10.59
CA ILE A 78 -8.18 -2.14 9.28
C ILE A 78 -6.77 -1.74 8.86
N ILE A 79 -5.87 -2.71 8.77
CA ILE A 79 -4.50 -2.53 8.29
C ILE A 79 -4.46 -2.93 6.82
N ILE A 80 -4.02 -2.01 5.95
CA ILE A 80 -3.95 -2.31 4.51
C ILE A 80 -2.53 -2.01 4.02
N ASP A 81 -1.82 -3.05 3.51
CA ASP A 81 -0.56 -2.86 2.78
C ASP A 81 -0.88 -2.48 1.34
N ARG A 82 -0.63 -1.22 0.98
CA ARG A 82 -0.99 -0.54 -0.27
C ARG A 82 -2.50 -0.32 -0.42
N PHE A 83 -2.86 0.90 -0.80
CA PHE A 83 -4.24 1.30 -1.05
C PHE A 83 -4.30 2.35 -2.16
N ILE A 84 -5.19 3.34 -2.08
CA ILE A 84 -5.45 4.37 -3.10
C ILE A 84 -4.15 5.02 -3.60
N ASP A 85 -3.30 5.46 -2.67
CA ASP A 85 -2.07 6.18 -3.00
C ASP A 85 -1.12 5.35 -3.86
N SER A 86 -1.09 4.02 -3.65
CA SER A 86 -0.31 3.14 -4.51
C SER A 86 -0.82 3.14 -5.95
N THR A 87 -2.13 3.17 -6.15
CA THR A 87 -2.71 3.24 -7.50
C THR A 87 -2.36 4.57 -8.17
N ILE A 88 -2.46 5.68 -7.44
CA ILE A 88 -2.08 6.99 -8.00
C ILE A 88 -0.57 7.04 -8.28
N ALA A 89 0.27 6.59 -7.34
CA ALA A 89 1.72 6.63 -7.52
C ALA A 89 2.21 5.76 -8.70
N TYR A 90 1.68 4.55 -8.83
CA TYR A 90 2.11 3.62 -9.89
C TYR A 90 1.45 3.93 -11.23
N GLN A 91 0.12 4.02 -11.28
CA GLN A 91 -0.60 4.13 -12.54
C GLN A 91 -0.64 5.56 -13.09
N HIS A 92 -0.68 6.60 -12.24
CA HIS A 92 -0.57 7.98 -12.73
C HIS A 92 0.89 8.40 -12.90
N TYR A 93 1.64 8.52 -11.80
CA TYR A 93 3.01 9.03 -11.89
C TYR A 93 3.94 8.09 -12.65
N GLY A 94 3.83 6.77 -12.43
CA GLY A 94 4.68 5.79 -13.09
C GLY A 94 4.27 5.45 -14.52
N MET A 95 2.97 5.34 -14.80
CA MET A 95 2.45 4.83 -16.09
C MET A 95 1.68 5.88 -16.91
N GLY A 96 1.54 7.12 -16.44
CA GLY A 96 0.97 8.23 -17.20
C GLY A 96 -0.56 8.25 -17.31
N ILE A 97 -1.31 7.43 -16.55
CA ILE A 97 -2.77 7.46 -16.60
C ILE A 97 -3.30 8.76 -15.96
N ASP A 98 -4.39 9.31 -16.51
CA ASP A 98 -5.02 10.50 -15.96
C ASP A 98 -5.41 10.30 -14.49
N LYS A 99 -4.92 11.19 -13.63
CA LYS A 99 -5.21 11.20 -12.19
C LYS A 99 -6.70 11.38 -11.91
N LYS A 100 -7.41 12.19 -12.69
CA LYS A 100 -8.84 12.43 -12.50
C LYS A 100 -9.64 11.13 -12.68
N LEU A 101 -9.31 10.34 -13.70
CA LEU A 101 -9.92 9.03 -13.93
C LEU A 101 -9.68 8.09 -12.73
N ILE A 102 -8.43 7.99 -12.26
CA ILE A 102 -8.08 7.13 -11.11
C ILE A 102 -8.85 7.54 -9.87
N VAL A 103 -8.91 8.85 -9.58
CA VAL A 103 -9.63 9.38 -8.41
C VAL A 103 -11.13 9.12 -8.53
N TYR A 104 -11.73 9.34 -9.70
CA TYR A 104 -13.14 9.08 -9.96
C TYR A 104 -13.51 7.62 -9.72
N LEU A 105 -12.78 6.67 -10.32
CA LEU A 105 -13.04 5.24 -10.16
C LEU A 105 -12.84 4.77 -8.72
N ASN A 106 -11.82 5.28 -8.03
CA ASN A 106 -11.63 5.01 -6.60
C ASN A 106 -12.79 5.55 -5.76
N LYS A 107 -13.27 6.77 -6.03
CA LYS A 107 -14.42 7.35 -5.34
C LYS A 107 -15.68 6.52 -5.55
N PHE A 108 -15.90 6.02 -6.76
CA PHE A 108 -17.02 5.15 -7.10
C PHE A 108 -17.00 3.83 -6.31
N ILE A 109 -15.84 3.16 -6.25
CA ILE A 109 -15.68 1.88 -5.54
C ILE A 109 -15.78 2.05 -4.02
N LEU A 110 -15.11 3.06 -3.48
CA LEU A 110 -14.95 3.25 -2.03
C LEU A 110 -16.10 3.99 -1.37
N LYS A 111 -16.85 4.80 -2.13
CA LYS A 111 -17.93 5.66 -1.61
C LYS A 111 -17.44 6.54 -0.45
N LYS A 112 -17.88 6.25 0.78
CA LYS A 112 -17.53 6.97 2.00
C LYS A 112 -16.29 6.40 2.73
N ILE A 113 -15.75 5.28 2.29
CA ILE A 113 -14.59 4.63 2.91
C ILE A 113 -13.33 5.45 2.61
N ARG A 114 -12.60 5.82 3.66
CA ARG A 114 -11.34 6.59 3.59
C ARG A 114 -10.34 6.01 4.59
N PRO A 115 -9.04 6.02 4.29
CA PRO A 115 -8.02 5.75 5.31
C PRO A 115 -8.00 6.90 6.31
N ASP A 116 -7.89 6.59 7.58
CA ASP A 116 -7.74 7.59 8.65
C ASP A 116 -6.30 8.11 8.70
N PHE A 117 -5.33 7.20 8.48
CA PHE A 117 -3.91 7.54 8.52
C PHE A 117 -3.08 6.65 7.59
N THR A 118 -1.99 7.18 7.04
CA THR A 118 -1.08 6.48 6.13
C THR A 118 0.38 6.62 6.58
N PHE A 119 1.07 5.50 6.75
CA PHE A 119 2.52 5.44 6.91
C PHE A 119 3.17 5.27 5.53
N LEU A 120 3.93 6.25 5.09
CA LEU A 120 4.66 6.23 3.83
C LEU A 120 6.14 5.87 4.09
N ASN A 121 6.52 4.66 3.74
CA ASN A 121 7.91 4.24 3.84
C ASN A 121 8.69 4.65 2.59
N ILE A 122 9.67 5.52 2.75
CA ILE A 122 10.61 5.92 1.68
C ILE A 122 11.95 5.23 1.85
N VAL A 123 12.71 5.12 0.77
CA VAL A 123 14.06 4.53 0.77
C VAL A 123 14.90 5.24 -0.29
N ASN A 124 16.17 5.52 0.03
CA ASN A 124 17.08 6.13 -0.93
C ASN A 124 17.46 5.15 -2.07
N LYS A 125 17.99 5.72 -3.16
CA LYS A 125 18.40 5.00 -4.38
C LYS A 125 19.32 3.81 -4.09
N LYS A 126 20.39 4.05 -3.31
CA LYS A 126 21.41 3.06 -2.99
C LYS A 126 20.79 1.85 -2.29
N ASN A 127 20.03 2.09 -1.24
CA ASN A 127 19.40 1.03 -0.46
C ASN A 127 18.26 0.33 -1.22
N LEU A 128 17.52 1.04 -2.07
CA LEU A 128 16.51 0.44 -2.94
C LEU A 128 17.15 -0.58 -3.89
N LYS A 129 18.25 -0.21 -4.57
CA LYS A 129 18.98 -1.09 -5.50
C LYS A 129 19.47 -2.36 -4.79
N ILE A 130 20.11 -2.20 -3.61
CA ILE A 130 20.60 -3.33 -2.82
C ILE A 130 19.45 -4.28 -2.43
N ARG A 131 18.32 -3.73 -1.99
CA ARG A 131 17.17 -4.52 -1.53
C ARG A 131 16.43 -5.21 -2.67
N LEU A 132 16.33 -4.59 -3.84
CA LEU A 132 15.75 -5.20 -5.04
C LEU A 132 16.61 -6.36 -5.54
N ASN A 133 17.94 -6.20 -5.54
CA ASN A 133 18.86 -7.27 -5.98
C ASN A 133 18.83 -8.49 -5.06
N LYS A 134 18.63 -8.30 -3.76
CA LYS A 134 18.50 -9.40 -2.77
C LYS A 134 17.16 -10.14 -2.82
N ARG A 135 16.20 -9.66 -3.61
CA ARG A 135 14.87 -10.27 -3.68
C ARG A 135 14.90 -11.55 -4.51
N LYS A 136 14.62 -12.70 -3.86
CA LYS A 136 14.60 -14.01 -4.52
C LYS A 136 13.41 -14.17 -5.49
N ASN A 137 12.22 -13.79 -5.08
CA ASN A 137 11.00 -13.95 -5.88
C ASN A 137 10.62 -12.61 -6.52
N LYS A 138 11.06 -12.38 -7.75
CA LYS A 138 10.72 -11.21 -8.55
C LYS A 138 9.37 -11.42 -9.24
N ASN A 139 8.60 -10.36 -9.37
CA ASN A 139 7.35 -10.31 -10.12
C ASN A 139 7.46 -9.29 -11.26
N ARG A 140 6.43 -9.17 -12.08
CA ARG A 140 6.38 -8.28 -13.23
C ARG A 140 6.84 -6.85 -12.93
N TYR A 141 6.47 -6.30 -11.78
CA TYR A 141 6.86 -4.94 -11.38
C TYR A 141 8.36 -4.83 -11.08
N ASP A 142 9.02 -5.89 -10.65
CA ASP A 142 10.46 -5.87 -10.36
C ASP A 142 11.32 -5.78 -11.65
N LYS A 143 10.68 -5.82 -12.84
CA LYS A 143 11.33 -5.61 -14.15
C LYS A 143 11.42 -4.13 -14.55
N PHE A 144 10.65 -3.24 -13.90
CA PHE A 144 10.73 -1.82 -14.17
C PHE A 144 12.11 -1.28 -13.77
N ASP A 145 12.57 -0.28 -14.53
CA ASP A 145 13.84 0.36 -14.30
C ASP A 145 13.83 1.23 -13.02
N TYR A 146 14.98 1.75 -12.71
CA TYR A 146 15.15 2.61 -11.56
C TYR A 146 14.38 3.93 -11.69
N ASN A 147 14.32 4.52 -12.88
CA ASN A 147 13.64 5.80 -13.10
C ASN A 147 12.15 5.69 -12.80
N PHE A 148 11.53 4.58 -13.21
CA PHE A 148 10.15 4.29 -12.87
C PHE A 148 9.92 4.30 -11.33
N TYR A 149 10.78 3.62 -10.58
CA TYR A 149 10.65 3.59 -9.11
C TYR A 149 10.89 4.96 -8.47
N ASN A 150 11.79 5.77 -9.03
CA ASN A 150 12.01 7.13 -8.55
C ASN A 150 10.75 7.99 -8.78
N THR A 151 10.19 7.97 -9.98
CA THR A 151 8.95 8.67 -10.33
C THR A 151 7.79 8.24 -9.43
N VAL A 152 7.65 6.94 -9.17
CA VAL A 152 6.64 6.42 -8.24
C VAL A 152 6.86 6.94 -6.81
N GLN A 153 8.11 6.97 -6.31
CA GLN A 153 8.40 7.50 -4.98
C GLN A 153 8.11 9.00 -4.87
N GLU A 154 8.47 9.78 -5.88
CA GLU A 154 8.12 11.20 -5.96
C GLU A 154 6.60 11.41 -5.97
N GLY A 155 5.87 10.55 -6.71
CA GLY A 155 4.42 10.53 -6.69
C GLY A 155 3.85 10.31 -5.29
N PHE A 156 4.37 9.36 -4.53
CA PHE A 156 3.99 9.16 -3.13
C PHE A 156 4.28 10.38 -2.26
N LEU A 157 5.44 11.02 -2.42
CA LEU A 157 5.78 12.23 -1.65
C LEU A 157 4.84 13.39 -1.97
N LYS A 158 4.48 13.59 -3.23
CA LYS A 158 3.48 14.59 -3.64
C LYS A 158 2.08 14.32 -3.08
N LEU A 159 1.74 13.07 -2.77
CA LEU A 159 0.47 12.71 -2.12
C LEU A 159 0.51 12.91 -0.60
N ALA A 160 1.67 12.72 0.02
CA ALA A 160 1.85 12.73 1.47
C ALA A 160 2.07 14.14 2.07
N THR A 161 1.44 15.18 1.53
CA THR A 161 1.62 16.58 1.98
C THR A 161 0.90 16.91 3.28
N ASN A 162 -0.22 16.23 3.56
CA ASN A 162 -1.01 16.48 4.77
C ASN A 162 -0.46 15.72 5.97
N LYS A 163 0.33 16.38 6.82
CA LYS A 163 0.96 15.79 8.02
C LYS A 163 -0.04 15.24 9.06
N LYS A 164 -1.30 15.69 9.04
CA LYS A 164 -2.34 15.15 9.93
C LYS A 164 -2.80 13.74 9.49
N LYS A 165 -2.60 13.39 8.21
CA LYS A 165 -3.01 12.10 7.62
C LYS A 165 -1.86 11.21 7.20
N TYR A 166 -0.64 11.73 7.17
CA TYR A 166 0.54 11.00 6.71
C TYR A 166 1.71 11.12 7.68
N MET A 167 2.42 10.01 7.83
CA MET A 167 3.74 9.99 8.43
C MET A 167 4.73 9.39 7.44
N ILE A 168 5.74 10.16 7.09
CA ILE A 168 6.86 9.67 6.28
C ILE A 168 7.83 8.95 7.18
N VAL A 169 8.13 7.69 6.85
CA VAL A 169 9.05 6.82 7.57
C VAL A 169 10.29 6.59 6.70
N ASP A 170 11.42 7.14 7.12
CA ASP A 170 12.67 6.93 6.40
C ASP A 170 13.23 5.52 6.69
N SER A 171 13.06 4.62 5.72
CA SER A 171 13.53 3.23 5.81
C SER A 171 15.05 3.09 5.73
N ASN A 172 15.81 4.18 5.62
CA ASN A 172 17.27 4.16 5.73
C ASN A 172 17.72 4.14 7.20
N ASN A 173 16.89 4.62 8.11
CA ASN A 173 17.14 4.57 9.55
C ASN A 173 17.10 3.14 10.10
N LYS A 174 17.62 2.96 11.33
CA LYS A 174 17.53 1.67 12.04
C LYS A 174 16.07 1.23 12.15
N ILE A 175 15.81 -0.03 11.84
CA ILE A 175 14.44 -0.58 11.79
C ILE A 175 13.75 -0.55 13.16
N SER A 176 14.54 -0.63 14.26
CA SER A 176 14.03 -0.51 15.62
C SER A 176 13.47 0.88 15.92
N VAL A 177 14.18 1.94 15.51
CA VAL A 177 13.74 3.33 15.67
C VAL A 177 12.42 3.56 14.92
N ASN A 178 12.36 3.16 13.66
CA ASN A 178 11.13 3.28 12.86
C ASN A 178 9.97 2.47 13.46
N LYS A 179 10.26 1.29 14.04
CA LYS A 179 9.26 0.48 14.74
C LYS A 179 8.64 1.27 15.91
N GLU A 180 9.45 1.88 16.76
CA GLU A 180 8.97 2.64 17.92
C GLU A 180 8.12 3.83 17.49
N ILE A 181 8.59 4.63 16.53
CA ILE A 181 7.86 5.78 15.99
C ILE A 181 6.49 5.34 15.46
N ILE A 182 6.44 4.27 14.65
CA ILE A 182 5.20 3.76 14.09
C ILE A 182 4.26 3.25 15.19
N LEU A 183 4.76 2.47 16.15
CA LEU A 183 3.92 1.91 17.21
C LEU A 183 3.36 2.98 18.14
N ASN A 184 4.13 4.03 18.45
CA ASN A 184 3.63 5.15 19.24
C ASN A 184 2.52 5.91 18.49
N LYS A 185 2.69 6.14 17.19
CA LYS A 185 1.62 6.77 16.39
C LYS A 185 0.38 5.88 16.28
N VAL A 186 0.55 4.56 16.17
CA VAL A 186 -0.59 3.62 16.17
C VAL A 186 -1.32 3.66 17.50
N LYS A 187 -0.63 3.70 18.65
CA LYS A 187 -1.28 3.81 19.97
C LYS A 187 -2.13 5.08 20.07
N GLU A 188 -1.57 6.22 19.64
CA GLU A 188 -2.30 7.49 19.56
C GLU A 188 -3.59 7.37 18.71
N LEU A 189 -3.48 6.77 17.52
CA LEU A 189 -4.62 6.62 16.59
C LEU A 189 -5.72 5.70 17.10
N ILE A 190 -5.39 4.71 17.93
CA ILE A 190 -6.35 3.76 18.50
C ILE A 190 -6.71 4.08 19.96
N GLN A 191 -6.31 5.23 20.44
CA GLN A 191 -6.58 5.75 21.78
C GLN A 191 -6.16 4.74 22.88
N LEU A 192 -4.85 4.49 22.95
CA LEU A 192 -4.16 3.67 23.95
C LEU A 192 -3.15 4.50 24.72
#